data_ecf6f85b627c8a70de0e4b3354a89662
#
_entry.id   ecf6f85b627c8a70de0e4b3354a89662
#
_cell.length_a   1.000
_cell.length_b   1.000
_cell.length_c   1.000
_cell.angle_alpha   90.00
_cell.angle_beta   90.00
_cell.angle_gamma   90.00
#
_symmetry.space_group_name_H-M   'P 1'
#
loop_
_entity.id
_entity.type
_entity.pdbx_description
1 polymer ?
#
loop_
_entity_poly.entity_id
_entity_poly.type
_entity_poly.pdbx_seq_one_letter_code
_entity_poly.pdbx_strand_id
1 'polypeptide(L)'
;VPQGTGPVWKKGFFVLKHPDGHVVPVISALAVAMAPHAPGLPVWIIAWCVFMWLYMLMQLKTGWPVPGPVLRHLLAFAGIIGLLATFRVQIGADAFVGLMAVMAGIKPFEMATHRHRMITVLLTYFIIITSLFRSESLWTVLYMFVSVFVTTLALVRINHPRGRFRPGITLTARIMAQAVPLMILLFLLFPRLQQGLFSVETPGSGQSGFAEILSPGSISRMARDPSVAFRADFDGTLPQTRGLYWRGIVFDRFNGVQWHPADRPSFVHSRQRDLTGSVTYTIVLEPHKSRWLFALDRPVDAPPGARLTTDHTLFAGRPVTRRRVYQAISMMDTALKKKEPVPSPVALGTDNNPDTRSLARSLAKGLSDPREKLDRMLAFFKENHFTYTLTPPLAKAHPVDDFVIKTRQGYCEHYAGALAFMMNVLNVPARVVGGYLGGELNPYGDYITVRQSSAHAWVEVFMPDKGWVRVDPTLVV
;
A
#
# COMPACT_ATOMS: atom_id res chain seq x y z
N VAL A 1 56.61 30.16 15.87
CA VAL A 1 55.78 29.30 15.00
C VAL A 1 56.10 27.85 15.38
N PRO A 2 55.24 27.08 16.06
CA PRO A 2 55.45 25.65 16.23
C PRO A 2 54.87 24.94 15.00
N GLN A 3 55.71 24.25 14.28
CA GLN A 3 55.39 23.37 13.19
C GLN A 3 54.44 22.27 13.66
N GLY A 4 53.23 22.21 13.08
CA GLY A 4 52.26 21.17 13.33
C GLY A 4 52.76 19.84 12.78
N THR A 5 52.93 18.87 13.68
CA THR A 5 53.08 17.48 13.32
C THR A 5 51.75 16.99 12.75
N GLY A 6 51.65 16.92 11.43
CA GLY A 6 50.55 16.29 10.75
C GLY A 6 50.38 14.83 11.17
N PRO A 7 49.19 14.27 11.17
CA PRO A 7 48.95 12.89 11.59
C PRO A 7 49.65 11.93 10.63
N VAL A 8 50.60 11.18 11.16
CA VAL A 8 51.27 10.08 10.46
C VAL A 8 50.26 8.94 10.31
N TRP A 9 49.69 8.82 9.11
CA TRP A 9 48.81 7.71 8.77
C TRP A 9 49.64 6.43 8.58
N LYS A 10 49.73 5.61 9.61
CA LYS A 10 50.26 4.25 9.44
C LYS A 10 49.27 3.43 8.62
N LYS A 11 49.70 2.91 7.45
CA LYS A 11 48.99 1.94 6.63
C LYS A 11 48.84 0.63 7.42
N GLY A 12 47.72 0.43 8.12
CA GLY A 12 47.44 -0.77 8.92
C GLY A 12 45.95 -0.97 9.15
N PHE A 13 45.61 -2.20 9.58
CA PHE A 13 44.22 -2.57 9.90
C PHE A 13 43.62 -1.78 11.09
N PHE A 14 44.49 -1.25 11.96
CA PHE A 14 44.07 -0.47 13.14
C PHE A 14 44.95 0.78 13.33
N VAL A 15 44.35 1.86 13.83
CA VAL A 15 44.99 3.14 14.13
C VAL A 15 44.82 3.46 15.61
N LEU A 16 45.91 3.85 16.28
CA LEU A 16 45.93 4.17 17.70
C LEU A 16 45.54 5.63 17.98
N LYS A 17 44.32 5.95 18.15
CA LYS A 17 43.75 7.18 18.69
C LYS A 17 42.88 8.01 17.73
N HIS A 18 41.64 8.15 18.08
CA HIS A 18 40.80 9.27 17.62
C HIS A 18 40.68 10.27 18.78
N PRO A 19 41.15 11.51 18.63
CA PRO A 19 40.82 12.52 19.62
C PRO A 19 39.40 13.00 19.27
N ASP A 20 38.45 13.08 20.24
CA ASP A 20 37.61 14.27 20.29
C ASP A 20 36.24 14.06 20.92
N GLY A 21 35.89 14.97 21.82
CA GLY A 21 34.56 15.16 22.40
C GLY A 21 33.42 15.49 21.38
N HIS A 22 33.72 15.38 20.07
CA HIS A 22 32.72 15.57 18.99
C HIS A 22 31.98 14.27 18.61
N VAL A 23 32.50 13.11 18.95
CA VAL A 23 31.95 11.80 18.59
C VAL A 23 30.58 11.60 19.23
N VAL A 24 30.43 11.91 20.51
CA VAL A 24 29.20 11.71 21.27
C VAL A 24 28.04 12.52 20.68
N PRO A 25 28.16 13.84 20.43
CA PRO A 25 27.05 14.61 19.80
C PRO A 25 26.64 14.08 18.45
N VAL A 26 27.58 13.63 17.61
CA VAL A 26 27.28 13.11 16.27
C VAL A 26 26.59 11.74 16.35
N ILE A 27 27.06 10.83 17.20
CA ILE A 27 26.38 9.54 17.40
C ILE A 27 24.97 9.75 17.97
N SER A 28 24.79 10.70 18.90
CA SER A 28 23.46 11.03 19.42
C SER A 28 22.54 11.55 18.31
N ALA A 29 23.04 12.41 17.43
CA ALA A 29 22.28 12.91 16.29
C ALA A 29 21.90 11.78 15.32
N LEU A 30 22.85 10.90 14.99
CA LEU A 30 22.57 9.72 14.15
C LEU A 30 21.54 8.79 14.78
N ALA A 31 21.65 8.51 16.09
CA ALA A 31 20.72 7.63 16.79
C ALA A 31 19.30 8.20 16.79
N VAL A 32 19.15 9.50 17.06
CA VAL A 32 17.86 10.19 17.00
C VAL A 32 17.33 10.19 15.58
N ALA A 33 18.14 10.50 14.56
CA ALA A 33 17.69 10.51 13.16
C ALA A 33 17.25 9.11 12.64
N MET A 34 17.89 8.04 13.14
CA MET A 34 17.60 6.66 12.72
C MET A 34 16.39 6.05 13.41
N ALA A 35 16.00 6.53 14.59
CA ALA A 35 14.94 5.91 15.39
C ALA A 35 13.59 5.74 14.64
N PRO A 36 13.09 6.72 13.84
CA PRO A 36 11.85 6.55 13.06
C PRO A 36 11.92 5.46 12.00
N HIS A 37 13.12 5.11 11.55
CA HIS A 37 13.34 4.09 10.52
C HIS A 37 13.42 2.68 11.10
N ALA A 38 13.68 2.53 12.40
CA ALA A 38 13.90 1.24 13.06
C ALA A 38 12.77 0.21 12.82
N PRO A 39 11.44 0.56 12.88
CA PRO A 39 10.39 -0.43 12.68
C PRO A 39 10.34 -1.05 11.28
N GLY A 40 10.97 -0.44 10.28
CA GLY A 40 10.94 -0.91 8.90
C GLY A 40 12.27 -1.38 8.36
N LEU A 41 13.32 -1.33 9.16
CA LEU A 41 14.63 -1.84 8.77
C LEU A 41 14.82 -3.28 9.28
N PRO A 42 15.49 -4.14 8.49
CA PRO A 42 15.91 -5.46 8.95
C PRO A 42 16.71 -5.36 10.27
N VAL A 43 16.46 -6.27 11.19
CA VAL A 43 17.06 -6.27 12.54
C VAL A 43 18.58 -6.24 12.49
N TRP A 44 19.20 -6.90 11.51
CA TRP A 44 20.66 -6.91 11.36
C TRP A 44 21.26 -5.53 11.07
N ILE A 45 20.55 -4.64 10.35
CA ILE A 45 21.01 -3.26 10.06
C ILE A 45 20.99 -2.44 11.34
N ILE A 46 19.96 -2.60 12.16
CA ILE A 46 19.86 -1.93 13.46
C ILE A 46 20.99 -2.40 14.38
N ALA A 47 21.18 -3.72 14.46
CA ALA A 47 22.26 -4.32 15.24
C ALA A 47 23.65 -3.85 14.76
N TRP A 48 23.83 -3.72 13.43
CA TRP A 48 25.01 -3.16 12.82
C TRP A 48 25.31 -1.75 13.31
N CYS A 49 24.35 -0.84 13.22
CA CYS A 49 24.51 0.55 13.68
C CYS A 49 24.84 0.62 15.18
N VAL A 50 24.06 -0.08 15.99
CA VAL A 50 24.22 -0.10 17.44
C VAL A 50 25.61 -0.65 17.81
N PHE A 51 26.04 -1.76 17.22
CA PHE A 51 27.34 -2.35 17.46
C PHE A 51 28.49 -1.39 17.11
N MET A 52 28.43 -0.77 15.92
CA MET A 52 29.46 0.17 15.45
C MET A 52 29.53 1.41 16.34
N TRP A 53 28.39 1.96 16.74
CA TRP A 53 28.34 3.14 17.60
C TRP A 53 28.78 2.83 19.02
N LEU A 54 28.41 1.68 19.60
CA LEU A 54 28.86 1.25 20.91
C LEU A 54 30.36 1.01 20.91
N TYR A 55 30.91 0.34 19.88
CA TYR A 55 32.36 0.16 19.74
C TYR A 55 33.08 1.52 19.74
N MET A 56 32.57 2.50 18.97
CA MET A 56 33.16 3.83 18.91
C MET A 56 33.08 4.58 20.25
N LEU A 57 31.94 4.44 20.97
CA LEU A 57 31.82 5.04 22.33
C LEU A 57 32.72 4.35 23.36
N MET A 58 32.87 3.03 23.28
CA MET A 58 33.82 2.30 24.14
C MET A 58 35.26 2.69 23.85
N GLN A 59 35.63 2.87 22.58
CA GLN A 59 36.95 3.34 22.18
C GLN A 59 37.36 4.66 22.88
N LEU A 60 36.39 5.58 23.04
CA LEU A 60 36.65 6.84 23.76
C LEU A 60 37.03 6.65 25.23
N LYS A 61 36.52 5.58 25.87
CA LYS A 61 36.79 5.27 27.29
C LYS A 61 37.98 4.38 27.47
N THR A 62 38.13 3.35 26.64
CA THR A 62 39.12 2.28 26.82
C THR A 62 40.39 2.48 25.99
N GLY A 63 40.37 3.40 25.01
CA GLY A 63 41.47 3.60 24.08
C GLY A 63 41.65 2.45 23.07
N TRP A 64 40.61 1.66 22.81
CA TRP A 64 40.62 0.58 21.83
C TRP A 64 41.07 1.08 20.46
N PRO A 65 41.72 0.22 19.64
CA PRO A 65 42.12 0.61 18.30
C PRO A 65 40.96 0.88 17.40
N VAL A 66 41.02 1.95 16.60
CA VAL A 66 39.97 2.29 15.60
C VAL A 66 40.24 1.51 14.32
N PRO A 67 39.20 1.01 13.64
CA PRO A 67 39.35 0.37 12.35
C PRO A 67 40.09 1.25 11.35
N GLY A 68 41.19 0.74 10.81
CA GLY A 68 41.99 1.39 9.77
C GLY A 68 41.19 1.49 8.43
N PRO A 69 41.71 2.23 7.43
CA PRO A 69 41.03 2.45 6.17
C PRO A 69 40.65 1.15 5.47
N VAL A 70 41.51 0.16 5.44
CA VAL A 70 41.25 -1.14 4.80
C VAL A 70 40.09 -1.85 5.46
N LEU A 71 40.10 -1.96 6.80
CA LEU A 71 39.00 -2.64 7.53
C LEU A 71 37.69 -1.90 7.40
N ARG A 72 37.70 -0.56 7.36
CA ARG A 72 36.46 0.24 7.10
C ARG A 72 35.84 -0.03 5.72
N HIS A 73 36.67 -0.12 4.67
CA HIS A 73 36.21 -0.46 3.34
C HIS A 73 35.68 -1.90 3.29
N LEU A 74 36.32 -2.85 3.95
CA LEU A 74 35.79 -4.22 4.03
C LEU A 74 34.46 -4.30 4.77
N LEU A 75 34.33 -3.57 5.89
CA LEU A 75 33.05 -3.47 6.60
C LEU A 75 31.98 -2.82 5.73
N ALA A 76 32.28 -1.72 5.04
CA ALA A 76 31.33 -1.07 4.15
C ALA A 76 30.86 -2.03 3.03
N PHE A 77 31.79 -2.77 2.43
CA PHE A 77 31.50 -3.75 1.40
C PHE A 77 30.66 -4.92 1.93
N ALA A 78 30.97 -5.43 3.12
CA ALA A 78 30.16 -6.46 3.78
C ALA A 78 28.73 -5.98 4.06
N GLY A 79 28.56 -4.73 4.52
CA GLY A 79 27.26 -4.12 4.72
C GLY A 79 26.47 -3.98 3.42
N ILE A 80 27.11 -3.60 2.32
CA ILE A 80 26.48 -3.51 0.98
C ILE A 80 26.07 -4.90 0.49
N ILE A 81 26.90 -5.91 0.64
CA ILE A 81 26.55 -7.30 0.28
C ILE A 81 25.36 -7.77 1.09
N GLY A 82 25.34 -7.54 2.41
CA GLY A 82 24.22 -7.86 3.27
C GLY A 82 22.92 -7.19 2.83
N LEU A 83 23.02 -5.93 2.41
CA LEU A 83 21.89 -5.17 1.87
C LEU A 83 21.35 -5.80 0.57
N LEU A 84 22.24 -6.09 -0.39
CA LEU A 84 21.86 -6.70 -1.67
C LEU A 84 21.24 -8.10 -1.48
N ALA A 85 21.78 -8.90 -0.54
CA ALA A 85 21.21 -10.19 -0.20
C ALA A 85 19.81 -10.08 0.43
N THR A 86 19.60 -9.05 1.27
CA THR A 86 18.31 -8.83 1.95
C THR A 86 17.23 -8.33 0.99
N PHE A 87 17.55 -7.34 0.16
CA PHE A 87 16.58 -6.70 -0.75
C PHE A 87 16.54 -7.33 -2.15
N ARG A 88 17.35 -8.39 -2.42
CA ARG A 88 17.37 -9.14 -3.69
C ARG A 88 17.38 -8.23 -4.92
N VAL A 89 18.21 -7.20 -4.90
CA VAL A 89 18.34 -6.20 -6.00
C VAL A 89 17.06 -5.36 -6.25
N GLN A 90 16.06 -5.43 -5.38
CA GLN A 90 14.91 -4.52 -5.46
C GLN A 90 15.33 -3.14 -4.97
N ILE A 91 15.60 -2.22 -5.90
CA ILE A 91 15.98 -0.84 -5.60
C ILE A 91 14.69 -0.06 -5.26
N GLY A 92 14.41 0.08 -3.97
CA GLY A 92 13.26 0.82 -3.45
C GLY A 92 13.68 1.78 -2.33
N ALA A 93 12.73 2.55 -1.81
CA ALA A 93 12.97 3.50 -0.71
C ALA A 93 13.57 2.82 0.53
N ASP A 94 13.12 1.61 0.87
CA ASP A 94 13.64 0.85 2.01
C ASP A 94 15.10 0.40 1.81
N ALA A 95 15.48 0.00 0.59
CA ALA A 95 16.87 -0.33 0.27
C ALA A 95 17.77 0.91 0.35
N PHE A 96 17.27 2.07 -0.09
CA PHE A 96 18.00 3.34 0.02
C PHE A 96 18.19 3.75 1.48
N VAL A 97 17.14 3.69 2.31
CA VAL A 97 17.24 3.96 3.75
C VAL A 97 18.19 2.97 4.43
N GLY A 98 18.13 1.68 4.04
CA GLY A 98 19.06 0.66 4.51
C GLY A 98 20.52 0.99 4.19
N LEU A 99 20.80 1.48 2.97
CA LEU A 99 22.13 1.92 2.56
C LEU A 99 22.61 3.11 3.41
N MET A 100 21.75 4.11 3.63
CA MET A 100 22.06 5.24 4.49
C MET A 100 22.34 4.79 5.93
N ALA A 101 21.60 3.81 6.44
CA ALA A 101 21.79 3.25 7.75
C ALA A 101 23.15 2.51 7.89
N VAL A 102 23.50 1.65 6.93
CA VAL A 102 24.82 0.97 6.91
C VAL A 102 25.96 1.98 6.88
N MET A 103 25.84 3.02 6.07
CA MET A 103 26.81 4.10 6.02
C MET A 103 26.88 4.88 7.35
N ALA A 104 25.72 5.19 7.96
CA ALA A 104 25.65 5.86 9.26
C ALA A 104 26.33 5.07 10.38
N GLY A 105 26.30 3.75 10.32
CA GLY A 105 27.04 2.88 11.24
C GLY A 105 28.57 3.07 11.16
N ILE A 106 29.12 3.22 9.96
CA ILE A 106 30.58 3.26 9.72
C ILE A 106 31.16 4.68 9.80
N LYS A 107 30.40 5.69 9.41
CA LYS A 107 30.86 7.08 9.33
C LYS A 107 31.52 7.65 10.60
N PRO A 108 31.07 7.32 11.82
CA PRO A 108 31.77 7.75 13.04
C PRO A 108 33.26 7.40 13.09
N PHE A 109 33.70 6.32 12.45
CA PHE A 109 35.11 5.95 12.39
C PHE A 109 35.96 6.82 11.44
N GLU A 110 35.32 7.61 10.59
CA GLU A 110 36.03 8.49 9.64
C GLU A 110 36.13 9.94 10.09
N MET A 111 35.60 10.31 11.26
CA MET A 111 35.45 11.71 11.73
C MET A 111 36.79 12.37 12.17
N ALA A 112 37.95 11.90 11.71
CA ALA A 112 39.23 12.47 12.04
C ALA A 112 39.43 13.92 11.58
N THR A 113 38.84 14.30 10.44
CA THR A 113 38.98 15.65 9.89
C THR A 113 37.65 16.42 9.97
N HIS A 114 37.72 17.72 9.97
CA HIS A 114 36.52 18.59 9.97
C HIS A 114 35.60 18.28 8.79
N ARG A 115 36.18 18.03 7.60
CA ARG A 115 35.41 17.65 6.39
C ARG A 115 34.56 16.39 6.61
N HIS A 116 35.14 15.34 7.18
CA HIS A 116 34.40 14.10 7.42
C HIS A 116 33.32 14.26 8.47
N ARG A 117 33.51 15.12 9.47
CA ARG A 117 32.47 15.47 10.46
C ARG A 117 31.31 16.17 9.80
N MET A 118 31.55 17.14 8.89
CA MET A 118 30.50 17.81 8.14
C MET A 118 29.72 16.84 7.24
N ILE A 119 30.42 15.92 6.56
CA ILE A 119 29.77 14.89 5.73
C ILE A 119 28.85 14.01 6.57
N THR A 120 29.25 13.63 7.80
CA THR A 120 28.44 12.82 8.69
C THR A 120 27.18 13.57 9.16
N VAL A 121 27.30 14.86 9.46
CA VAL A 121 26.13 15.72 9.80
C VAL A 121 25.20 15.86 8.61
N LEU A 122 25.72 16.07 7.39
CA LEU A 122 24.89 16.10 6.17
C LEU A 122 24.16 14.78 5.96
N LEU A 123 24.83 13.65 6.14
CA LEU A 123 24.20 12.33 6.09
C LEU A 123 23.06 12.22 7.11
N THR A 124 23.25 12.76 8.32
CA THR A 124 22.20 12.77 9.36
C THR A 124 20.99 13.58 8.92
N TYR A 125 21.16 14.76 8.33
CA TYR A 125 20.05 15.54 7.77
C TYR A 125 19.34 14.79 6.64
N PHE A 126 20.08 14.09 5.79
CA PHE A 126 19.50 13.26 4.73
C PHE A 126 18.63 12.15 5.32
N ILE A 127 19.08 11.46 6.37
CA ILE A 127 18.29 10.44 7.06
C ILE A 127 17.02 11.04 7.67
N ILE A 128 17.09 12.25 8.25
CA ILE A 128 15.90 12.94 8.79
C ILE A 128 14.89 13.20 7.67
N ILE A 129 15.32 13.70 6.51
CA ILE A 129 14.45 13.98 5.37
C ILE A 129 13.76 12.70 4.88
N THR A 130 14.46 11.57 4.87
CA THR A 130 13.87 10.30 4.42
C THR A 130 12.74 9.79 5.33
N SER A 131 12.62 10.30 6.57
CA SER A 131 11.50 9.95 7.45
C SER A 131 10.14 10.45 6.93
N LEU A 132 10.12 11.50 6.10
CA LEU A 132 8.91 12.00 5.44
C LEU A 132 8.30 11.00 4.44
N PHE A 133 9.12 10.13 3.85
CA PHE A 133 8.61 9.11 2.93
C PHE A 133 7.86 7.98 3.63
N ARG A 134 7.95 7.91 4.96
CA ARG A 134 7.42 6.79 5.73
C ARG A 134 6.11 7.08 6.45
N SER A 135 5.88 8.31 6.85
CA SER A 135 4.68 8.70 7.60
C SER A 135 4.40 10.19 7.45
N GLU A 136 3.14 10.52 7.18
CA GLU A 136 2.62 11.89 7.12
C GLU A 136 1.97 12.34 8.44
N SER A 137 2.23 11.62 9.56
CA SER A 137 1.61 11.94 10.84
C SER A 137 2.22 13.19 11.47
N LEU A 138 1.41 13.95 12.21
CA LEU A 138 1.88 15.13 12.97
C LEU A 138 2.99 14.79 13.97
N TRP A 139 2.97 13.58 14.53
CA TRP A 139 4.02 13.08 15.43
C TRP A 139 5.37 12.93 14.73
N THR A 140 5.37 12.50 13.48
CA THR A 140 6.59 12.41 12.65
C THR A 140 7.18 13.80 12.42
N VAL A 141 6.36 14.79 12.13
CA VAL A 141 6.80 16.19 11.95
C VAL A 141 7.42 16.74 13.25
N LEU A 142 6.75 16.54 14.39
CA LEU A 142 7.29 16.98 15.68
C LEU A 142 8.63 16.30 15.99
N TYR A 143 8.72 15.00 15.74
CA TYR A 143 9.97 14.24 15.92
C TYR A 143 11.08 14.75 15.00
N MET A 144 10.78 15.13 13.77
CA MET A 144 11.73 15.74 12.85
C MET A 144 12.30 17.05 13.39
N PHE A 145 11.48 17.91 13.97
CA PHE A 145 11.95 19.15 14.61
C PHE A 145 12.97 18.82 15.73
N VAL A 146 12.70 17.83 16.55
CA VAL A 146 13.63 17.37 17.58
C VAL A 146 14.93 16.84 16.96
N SER A 147 14.82 16.02 15.91
CA SER A 147 15.97 15.44 15.22
C SER A 147 16.86 16.52 14.57
N VAL A 148 16.23 17.49 13.91
CA VAL A 148 16.93 18.65 13.34
C VAL A 148 17.60 19.47 14.41
N PHE A 149 16.93 19.71 15.57
CA PHE A 149 17.50 20.43 16.70
C PHE A 149 18.78 19.72 17.23
N VAL A 150 18.69 18.41 17.47
CA VAL A 150 19.85 17.61 17.98
C VAL A 150 21.00 17.61 16.98
N THR A 151 20.68 17.48 15.68
CA THR A 151 21.69 17.49 14.61
C THR A 151 22.35 18.85 14.47
N THR A 152 21.58 19.95 14.54
CA THR A 152 22.12 21.33 14.51
C THR A 152 22.94 21.62 15.75
N LEU A 153 22.55 21.10 16.92
CA LEU A 153 23.35 21.20 18.14
C LEU A 153 24.69 20.47 17.99
N ALA A 154 24.69 19.27 17.39
CA ALA A 154 25.93 18.56 17.06
C ALA A 154 26.81 19.37 16.09
N LEU A 155 26.24 19.99 15.09
CA LEU A 155 26.92 20.88 14.14
C LEU A 155 27.55 22.08 14.85
N VAL A 156 26.83 22.76 15.76
CA VAL A 156 27.33 23.87 16.57
C VAL A 156 28.49 23.40 17.44
N ARG A 157 28.41 22.22 18.07
CA ARG A 157 29.47 21.65 18.92
C ARG A 157 30.73 21.31 18.13
N ILE A 158 30.58 20.84 16.88
CA ILE A 158 31.74 20.57 16.01
C ILE A 158 32.50 21.86 15.68
N ASN A 159 31.80 22.97 15.48
CA ASN A 159 32.41 24.25 15.11
C ASN A 159 32.88 25.04 16.32
N HIS A 160 32.34 24.80 17.52
CA HIS A 160 32.73 25.46 18.78
C HIS A 160 33.08 24.45 19.87
N PRO A 161 34.22 23.74 19.75
CA PRO A 161 34.57 22.62 20.64
C PRO A 161 34.78 23.03 22.10
N ARG A 162 35.25 24.24 22.35
CA ARG A 162 35.52 24.79 23.71
C ARG A 162 34.35 25.57 24.30
N GLY A 163 33.23 25.73 23.52
CA GLY A 163 32.06 26.47 23.97
C GLY A 163 31.32 25.77 25.11
N ARG A 164 30.78 26.54 26.05
CA ARG A 164 29.90 26.02 27.11
C ARG A 164 28.63 25.39 26.47
N PHE A 165 28.04 24.38 27.13
CA PHE A 165 26.89 23.64 26.61
C PHE A 165 25.65 24.53 26.46
N ARG A 166 25.30 25.35 27.47
CA ARG A 166 24.12 26.25 27.45
C ARG A 166 24.12 27.26 26.30
N PRO A 167 25.23 28.03 26.02
CA PRO A 167 25.25 28.90 24.84
C PRO A 167 25.07 28.16 23.53
N GLY A 168 25.53 26.92 23.39
CA GLY A 168 25.29 26.09 22.20
C GLY A 168 23.82 25.81 21.98
N ILE A 169 23.06 25.45 23.01
CA ILE A 169 21.60 25.27 22.95
C ILE A 169 20.90 26.55 22.53
N THR A 170 21.26 27.69 23.14
CA THR A 170 20.64 28.99 22.81
C THR A 170 20.92 29.39 21.37
N LEU A 171 22.13 29.14 20.87
CA LEU A 171 22.47 29.43 19.47
C LEU A 171 21.67 28.53 18.52
N THR A 172 21.60 27.24 18.82
CA THR A 172 20.79 26.30 18.02
C THR A 172 19.31 26.72 17.99
N ALA A 173 18.73 27.08 19.13
CA ALA A 173 17.34 27.52 19.22
C ALA A 173 17.13 28.80 18.40
N ARG A 174 18.06 29.77 18.43
CA ARG A 174 17.99 30.98 17.59
C ARG A 174 18.05 30.67 16.10
N ILE A 175 18.95 29.78 15.66
CA ILE A 175 19.05 29.35 14.27
C ILE A 175 17.72 28.75 13.81
N MET A 176 17.14 27.85 14.61
CA MET A 176 15.86 27.25 14.28
C MET A 176 14.71 28.25 14.26
N ALA A 177 14.66 29.15 15.24
CA ALA A 177 13.64 30.21 15.28
C ALA A 177 13.71 31.13 14.05
N GLN A 178 14.92 31.43 13.57
CA GLN A 178 15.13 32.22 12.36
C GLN A 178 14.73 31.47 11.08
N ALA A 179 14.80 30.13 11.07
CA ALA A 179 14.39 29.32 9.94
C ALA A 179 12.85 29.24 9.80
N VAL A 180 12.08 29.39 10.88
CA VAL A 180 10.61 29.28 10.87
C VAL A 180 9.94 30.29 9.94
N PRO A 181 10.24 31.62 9.97
CA PRO A 181 9.63 32.58 9.03
C PRO A 181 9.92 32.23 7.57
N LEU A 182 11.15 31.79 7.26
CA LEU A 182 11.53 31.37 5.92
C LEU A 182 10.77 30.10 5.51
N MET A 183 10.61 29.17 6.41
CA MET A 183 9.82 27.94 6.18
C MET A 183 8.36 28.28 5.87
N ILE A 184 7.74 29.19 6.63
CA ILE A 184 6.36 29.66 6.39
C ILE A 184 6.27 30.36 5.04
N LEU A 185 7.21 31.25 4.73
CA LEU A 185 7.25 31.94 3.45
C LEU A 185 7.33 30.97 2.27
N LEU A 186 8.26 30.02 2.32
CA LEU A 186 8.40 28.98 1.30
C LEU A 186 7.16 28.11 1.20
N PHE A 187 6.53 27.73 2.32
CA PHE A 187 5.29 26.98 2.35
C PHE A 187 4.12 27.70 1.67
N LEU A 188 4.06 29.05 1.77
CA LEU A 188 3.04 29.87 1.13
C LEU A 188 3.34 30.13 -0.35
N LEU A 189 4.63 30.31 -0.71
CA LEU A 189 5.04 30.66 -2.08
C LEU A 189 5.08 29.43 -3.01
N PHE A 190 5.49 28.26 -2.49
CA PHE A 190 5.56 27.09 -3.34
C PHE A 190 4.17 26.47 -3.53
N PRO A 191 3.70 26.33 -4.79
CA PRO A 191 2.46 25.64 -5.07
C PRO A 191 2.56 24.22 -4.53
N ARG A 192 1.53 23.80 -3.80
CA ARG A 192 1.42 22.41 -3.30
C ARG A 192 1.37 21.49 -4.50
N LEU A 193 2.50 20.90 -4.84
CA LEU A 193 2.53 19.77 -5.79
C LEU A 193 1.78 18.63 -5.13
N GLN A 194 0.54 18.41 -5.53
CA GLN A 194 -0.34 17.37 -5.01
C GLN A 194 0.15 15.93 -5.34
N GLN A 195 1.22 15.82 -6.12
CA GLN A 195 1.97 14.58 -6.36
C GLN A 195 3.35 14.78 -5.72
N GLY A 196 3.75 13.86 -4.84
CA GLY A 196 5.10 13.86 -4.28
C GLY A 196 6.14 13.93 -5.39
N LEU A 197 7.08 14.89 -5.32
CA LEU A 197 8.20 15.05 -6.27
C LEU A 197 9.04 13.78 -6.45
N PHE A 198 8.85 12.80 -5.57
CA PHE A 198 9.56 11.53 -5.51
C PHE A 198 8.60 10.34 -5.41
N SER A 199 7.50 10.34 -6.16
CA SER A 199 6.89 9.07 -6.50
C SER A 199 7.87 8.31 -7.41
N VAL A 200 8.93 7.77 -6.81
CA VAL A 200 9.75 6.77 -7.47
C VAL A 200 8.81 5.61 -7.73
N GLU A 201 8.38 5.47 -8.97
CA GLU A 201 7.68 4.27 -9.43
C GLU A 201 8.64 3.11 -9.15
N THR A 202 8.46 2.44 -8.02
CA THR A 202 9.11 1.16 -7.80
C THR A 202 8.53 0.22 -8.85
N PRO A 203 9.36 -0.38 -9.75
CA PRO A 203 8.87 -1.39 -10.67
C PRO A 203 8.30 -2.54 -9.83
N GLY A 204 6.97 -2.62 -9.72
CA GLY A 204 6.26 -3.58 -8.87
C GLY A 204 5.34 -2.97 -7.81
N SER A 205 5.52 -1.71 -7.35
CA SER A 205 4.59 -1.03 -6.43
C SER A 205 3.57 -0.14 -7.15
N GLY A 206 3.67 -0.01 -8.47
CA GLY A 206 2.75 0.77 -9.31
C GLY A 206 1.51 -0.01 -9.77
N GLN A 207 1.11 -1.08 -9.08
CA GLN A 207 -0.21 -1.69 -9.20
C GLN A 207 -1.11 -1.27 -8.04
N SER A 208 -1.17 0.00 -7.75
CA SER A 208 -2.31 0.60 -7.06
C SER A 208 -3.44 0.77 -8.07
N GLY A 209 -3.90 -0.30 -8.62
CA GLY A 209 -5.03 -0.37 -9.54
C GLY A 209 -5.73 -1.69 -9.31
N PHE A 210 -7.05 -1.65 -9.34
CA PHE A 210 -7.87 -2.84 -9.26
C PHE A 210 -7.40 -3.87 -10.30
N ALA A 211 -7.06 -5.07 -9.86
CA ALA A 211 -6.51 -6.10 -10.73
C ALA A 211 -7.54 -6.47 -11.81
N GLU A 212 -7.16 -6.38 -13.09
CA GLU A 212 -8.01 -6.77 -14.22
C GLU A 212 -8.20 -8.30 -14.32
N ILE A 213 -7.54 -9.06 -13.47
CA ILE A 213 -7.64 -10.51 -13.32
C ILE A 213 -7.80 -10.82 -11.84
N LEU A 214 -8.86 -11.53 -11.48
CA LEU A 214 -9.07 -11.94 -10.12
C LEU A 214 -8.36 -13.27 -9.85
N SER A 215 -7.24 -13.16 -9.16
CA SER A 215 -6.43 -14.30 -8.72
C SER A 215 -6.54 -14.46 -7.20
N PRO A 216 -6.37 -15.66 -6.64
CA PRO A 216 -6.23 -15.82 -5.20
C PRO A 216 -5.13 -14.92 -4.64
N GLY A 217 -5.43 -14.09 -3.64
CA GLY A 217 -4.51 -13.14 -3.05
C GLY A 217 -4.40 -11.78 -3.76
N SER A 218 -5.16 -11.52 -4.83
CA SER A 218 -5.10 -10.23 -5.54
C SER A 218 -5.71 -9.08 -4.74
N ILE A 219 -6.90 -9.26 -4.18
CA ILE A 219 -7.60 -8.24 -3.38
C ILE A 219 -7.02 -8.15 -1.97
N SER A 220 -6.65 -9.27 -1.36
CA SER A 220 -6.03 -9.26 -0.03
C SER A 220 -4.72 -8.47 0.04
N ARG A 221 -4.00 -8.33 -1.06
CA ARG A 221 -2.85 -7.42 -1.17
C ARG A 221 -3.26 -5.95 -1.18
N MET A 222 -4.35 -5.60 -1.89
CA MET A 222 -4.89 -4.23 -1.93
C MET A 222 -5.47 -3.82 -0.58
N ALA A 223 -6.05 -4.75 0.18
CA ALA A 223 -6.62 -4.48 1.49
C ALA A 223 -5.62 -3.96 2.53
N ARG A 224 -4.32 -4.06 2.25
CA ARG A 224 -3.24 -3.51 3.09
C ARG A 224 -2.80 -2.09 2.68
N ASP A 225 -3.33 -1.57 1.58
CA ASP A 225 -2.99 -0.25 1.07
C ASP A 225 -4.00 0.79 1.60
N PRO A 226 -3.60 1.70 2.49
CA PRO A 226 -4.47 2.73 3.03
C PRO A 226 -4.68 3.93 2.09
N SER A 227 -4.05 3.93 0.92
CA SER A 227 -4.16 5.04 -0.04
C SER A 227 -5.59 5.22 -0.55
N VAL A 228 -5.92 6.45 -0.94
CA VAL A 228 -7.24 6.77 -1.49
C VAL A 228 -7.36 6.19 -2.89
N ALA A 229 -8.43 5.44 -3.15
CA ALA A 229 -8.81 5.01 -4.48
C ALA A 229 -9.61 6.10 -5.21
N PHE A 230 -10.62 6.64 -4.54
CA PHE A 230 -11.42 7.77 -5.04
C PHE A 230 -12.19 8.44 -3.91
N ARG A 231 -12.79 9.60 -4.24
CA ARG A 231 -13.75 10.30 -3.40
C ARG A 231 -15.06 10.41 -4.15
N ALA A 232 -16.18 10.29 -3.44
CA ALA A 232 -17.51 10.45 -3.99
C ALA A 232 -18.28 11.53 -3.24
N ASP A 233 -18.76 12.51 -3.97
CA ASP A 233 -19.57 13.63 -3.50
C ASP A 233 -20.98 13.48 -4.06
N PHE A 234 -22.00 13.51 -3.19
CA PHE A 234 -23.38 13.22 -3.55
C PHE A 234 -24.21 14.49 -3.69
N ASP A 235 -24.96 14.58 -4.77
CA ASP A 235 -25.92 15.66 -5.00
C ASP A 235 -27.17 15.39 -4.12
N GLY A 236 -27.15 15.78 -2.84
CA GLY A 236 -28.26 15.61 -1.90
C GLY A 236 -27.94 14.78 -0.66
N THR A 237 -28.89 14.00 -0.16
CA THR A 237 -28.71 13.19 1.05
C THR A 237 -27.71 12.06 0.83
N LEU A 238 -26.72 12.00 1.71
CA LEU A 238 -25.72 10.93 1.71
C LEU A 238 -26.41 9.58 2.01
N PRO A 239 -26.21 8.56 1.17
CA PRO A 239 -26.67 7.21 1.48
C PRO A 239 -25.92 6.61 2.66
N GLN A 240 -26.52 5.62 3.34
CA GLN A 240 -25.83 4.91 4.41
C GLN A 240 -24.52 4.29 3.90
N THR A 241 -23.41 4.59 4.53
CA THR A 241 -22.06 4.13 4.11
C THR A 241 -21.89 2.61 4.18
N ARG A 242 -22.61 1.94 5.08
CA ARG A 242 -22.67 0.48 5.14
C ARG A 242 -23.55 -0.05 4.01
N GLY A 243 -22.94 -0.71 3.02
CA GLY A 243 -23.66 -1.29 1.89
C GLY A 243 -23.49 -0.54 0.57
N LEU A 244 -22.59 0.42 0.50
CA LEU A 244 -22.20 1.04 -0.76
C LEU A 244 -21.27 0.10 -1.53
N TYR A 245 -21.81 -0.61 -2.52
CA TYR A 245 -21.04 -1.44 -3.43
C TYR A 245 -20.65 -0.64 -4.66
N TRP A 246 -19.38 -0.31 -4.77
CA TRP A 246 -18.80 0.41 -5.90
C TRP A 246 -18.33 -0.57 -6.96
N ARG A 247 -19.16 -0.80 -7.96
CA ARG A 247 -18.89 -1.69 -9.08
C ARG A 247 -17.71 -1.18 -9.92
N GLY A 248 -16.77 -2.06 -10.23
CA GLY A 248 -15.63 -1.78 -11.10
C GLY A 248 -15.56 -2.72 -12.28
N ILE A 249 -15.30 -4.00 -12.06
CA ILE A 249 -15.08 -5.02 -13.09
C ILE A 249 -16.03 -6.20 -12.85
N VAL A 250 -16.57 -6.76 -13.93
CA VAL A 250 -17.28 -8.03 -13.91
C VAL A 250 -16.37 -9.11 -14.52
N PHE A 251 -16.21 -10.21 -13.80
CA PHE A 251 -15.44 -11.37 -14.20
C PHE A 251 -16.40 -12.49 -14.55
N ASP A 252 -16.52 -12.80 -15.81
CA ASP A 252 -17.47 -13.75 -16.40
C ASP A 252 -16.81 -14.94 -17.10
N ARG A 253 -15.49 -15.09 -16.96
CA ARG A 253 -14.73 -16.22 -17.51
C ARG A 253 -13.80 -16.80 -16.45
N PHE A 254 -13.67 -18.11 -16.45
CA PHE A 254 -12.82 -18.84 -15.53
C PHE A 254 -11.88 -19.80 -16.27
N ASN A 255 -10.57 -19.68 -16.05
CA ASN A 255 -9.57 -20.52 -16.72
C ASN A 255 -9.12 -21.74 -15.89
N GLY A 256 -9.81 -22.04 -14.80
CA GLY A 256 -9.46 -23.12 -13.85
C GLY A 256 -8.76 -22.63 -12.59
N VAL A 257 -8.12 -21.46 -12.64
CA VAL A 257 -7.36 -20.86 -11.53
C VAL A 257 -7.83 -19.44 -11.23
N GLN A 258 -8.13 -18.65 -12.27
CA GLN A 258 -8.38 -17.22 -12.22
C GLN A 258 -9.69 -16.86 -12.91
N TRP A 259 -10.31 -15.81 -12.41
CA TRP A 259 -11.47 -15.18 -13.05
C TRP A 259 -11.03 -13.99 -13.91
N HIS A 260 -11.54 -13.92 -15.11
CA HIS A 260 -11.21 -12.91 -16.12
C HIS A 260 -12.47 -12.17 -16.58
N PRO A 261 -12.39 -10.88 -16.93
CA PRO A 261 -13.47 -10.19 -17.61
C PRO A 261 -13.60 -10.67 -19.06
N ALA A 262 -14.70 -10.33 -19.71
CA ALA A 262 -14.86 -10.55 -21.15
C ALA A 262 -13.73 -9.91 -21.96
N ASP A 263 -13.24 -10.59 -23.01
CA ASP A 263 -12.16 -10.06 -23.87
C ASP A 263 -12.56 -8.75 -24.54
N ARG A 264 -13.84 -8.63 -24.87
CA ARG A 264 -14.40 -7.43 -25.48
C ARG A 264 -15.70 -7.07 -24.73
N PRO A 265 -15.70 -5.95 -23.98
CA PRO A 265 -16.90 -5.48 -23.35
C PRO A 265 -17.99 -5.18 -24.37
N SER A 266 -19.21 -5.69 -24.14
CA SER A 266 -20.38 -5.32 -24.92
C SER A 266 -20.98 -4.04 -24.34
N PHE A 267 -21.41 -3.11 -25.19
CA PHE A 267 -21.83 -1.79 -24.77
C PHE A 267 -23.33 -1.58 -24.98
N VAL A 268 -23.96 -0.83 -24.08
CA VAL A 268 -25.35 -0.40 -24.21
C VAL A 268 -25.43 0.69 -25.27
N HIS A 269 -26.39 0.57 -26.19
CA HIS A 269 -26.59 1.51 -27.30
C HIS A 269 -27.62 2.61 -27.01
N SER A 270 -28.42 2.46 -25.94
CA SER A 270 -29.44 3.44 -25.58
C SER A 270 -29.33 3.86 -24.12
N ARG A 271 -29.50 5.17 -23.86
CA ARG A 271 -29.58 5.70 -22.50
C ARG A 271 -30.94 5.33 -21.88
N GLN A 272 -30.91 4.91 -20.63
CA GLN A 272 -32.14 4.75 -19.86
C GLN A 272 -32.71 6.15 -19.58
N ARG A 273 -33.98 6.38 -19.94
CA ARG A 273 -34.66 7.69 -19.79
C ARG A 273 -35.33 7.87 -18.43
N ASP A 274 -35.70 6.78 -17.78
CA ASP A 274 -36.34 6.84 -16.47
C ASP A 274 -35.25 6.82 -15.38
N LEU A 275 -35.10 7.96 -14.70
CA LEU A 275 -34.13 8.16 -13.61
C LEU A 275 -34.81 8.22 -12.23
N THR A 276 -36.07 7.83 -12.13
CA THR A 276 -36.80 7.82 -10.87
C THR A 276 -36.12 6.89 -9.87
N GLY A 277 -35.73 7.41 -8.68
CA GLY A 277 -35.00 6.66 -7.65
C GLY A 277 -33.49 6.49 -7.91
N SER A 278 -32.96 7.21 -8.92
CA SER A 278 -31.49 7.26 -9.12
C SER A 278 -30.83 8.25 -8.18
N VAL A 279 -29.55 8.01 -7.91
CA VAL A 279 -28.68 8.89 -7.13
C VAL A 279 -27.59 9.43 -8.05
N THR A 280 -27.40 10.76 -8.02
CA THR A 280 -26.35 11.45 -8.76
C THR A 280 -25.22 11.81 -7.82
N TYR A 281 -23.98 11.59 -8.27
CA TYR A 281 -22.80 11.88 -7.48
C TYR A 281 -21.58 12.11 -8.37
N THR A 282 -20.61 12.87 -7.85
CA THR A 282 -19.34 13.17 -8.53
C THR A 282 -18.23 12.32 -7.93
N ILE A 283 -17.49 11.61 -8.79
CA ILE A 283 -16.31 10.82 -8.39
C ILE A 283 -15.03 11.56 -8.78
N VAL A 284 -14.12 11.67 -7.83
CA VAL A 284 -12.73 12.08 -8.02
C VAL A 284 -11.86 10.84 -7.90
N LEU A 285 -11.55 10.23 -9.05
CA LEU A 285 -10.82 8.95 -9.16
C LEU A 285 -9.32 9.19 -9.26
N GLU A 286 -8.57 8.50 -8.41
CA GLU A 286 -7.11 8.51 -8.46
C GLU A 286 -6.58 7.63 -9.62
N PRO A 287 -5.35 7.88 -10.13
CA PRO A 287 -4.79 7.09 -11.23
C PRO A 287 -4.59 5.62 -10.86
N HIS A 288 -5.02 4.71 -11.73
CA HIS A 288 -4.88 3.27 -11.50
C HIS A 288 -4.47 2.47 -12.76
N LYS A 289 -4.15 3.15 -13.86
CA LYS A 289 -3.66 2.59 -15.14
C LYS A 289 -4.62 1.65 -15.88
N SER A 290 -5.81 1.36 -15.32
CA SER A 290 -6.87 0.59 -15.96
C SER A 290 -7.89 1.49 -16.69
N ARG A 291 -8.76 0.89 -17.52
CA ARG A 291 -9.84 1.58 -18.22
C ARG A 291 -11.19 1.49 -17.50
N TRP A 292 -11.30 0.72 -16.43
CA TRP A 292 -12.53 0.59 -15.64
C TRP A 292 -12.70 1.81 -14.73
N LEU A 293 -13.94 2.35 -14.71
CA LEU A 293 -14.35 3.39 -13.77
C LEU A 293 -15.26 2.78 -12.71
N PHE A 294 -15.33 3.39 -11.55
CA PHE A 294 -16.15 2.90 -10.46
C PHE A 294 -17.47 3.67 -10.38
N ALA A 295 -18.56 2.97 -10.09
CA ALA A 295 -19.87 3.55 -9.85
C ALA A 295 -20.66 2.69 -8.85
N LEU A 296 -21.62 3.30 -8.15
CA LEU A 296 -22.49 2.56 -7.23
C LEU A 296 -23.37 1.58 -7.99
N ASP A 297 -23.55 0.42 -7.41
CA ASP A 297 -24.48 -0.63 -7.84
C ASP A 297 -24.66 -0.75 -9.36
N ARG A 298 -25.62 0.01 -9.92
CA ARG A 298 -26.00 -0.03 -11.35
C ARG A 298 -25.97 1.38 -11.94
N PRO A 299 -24.85 1.79 -12.53
CA PRO A 299 -24.86 3.02 -13.32
C PRO A 299 -25.80 2.91 -14.52
N VAL A 300 -26.54 3.96 -14.75
CA VAL A 300 -27.56 4.04 -15.81
C VAL A 300 -27.11 4.87 -17.01
N ASP A 301 -26.05 5.67 -16.84
CA ASP A 301 -25.43 6.44 -17.91
C ASP A 301 -23.90 6.44 -17.77
N ALA A 302 -23.20 6.72 -18.86
CA ALA A 302 -21.75 6.82 -18.88
C ALA A 302 -21.31 8.29 -18.95
N PRO A 303 -20.30 8.68 -18.17
CA PRO A 303 -19.75 10.02 -18.23
C PRO A 303 -18.99 10.26 -19.55
N PRO A 304 -18.71 11.53 -19.92
CA PRO A 304 -17.98 11.87 -21.13
C PRO A 304 -16.64 11.11 -21.23
N GLY A 305 -16.37 10.53 -22.40
CA GLY A 305 -15.16 9.73 -22.65
C GLY A 305 -15.16 8.33 -22.01
N ALA A 306 -16.31 7.85 -21.56
CA ALA A 306 -16.55 6.47 -21.15
C ALA A 306 -17.79 5.90 -21.85
N ARG A 307 -18.00 4.58 -21.74
CA ARG A 307 -19.15 3.85 -22.27
C ARG A 307 -19.69 2.92 -21.19
N LEU A 308 -21.01 2.78 -21.15
CA LEU A 308 -21.71 1.83 -20.29
C LEU A 308 -21.72 0.46 -20.97
N THR A 309 -21.32 -0.57 -20.24
CA THR A 309 -21.37 -1.96 -20.71
C THR A 309 -22.72 -2.60 -20.41
N THR A 310 -23.01 -3.73 -21.04
CA THR A 310 -24.26 -4.50 -20.80
C THR A 310 -24.32 -5.12 -19.40
N ASP A 311 -23.19 -5.26 -18.74
CA ASP A 311 -23.07 -5.73 -17.36
C ASP A 311 -23.02 -4.59 -16.32
N HIS A 312 -23.44 -3.40 -16.73
CA HIS A 312 -23.50 -2.19 -15.91
C HIS A 312 -22.15 -1.77 -15.33
N THR A 313 -21.05 -1.91 -16.08
CA THR A 313 -19.75 -1.33 -15.72
C THR A 313 -19.45 -0.12 -16.60
N LEU A 314 -18.62 0.80 -16.10
CA LEU A 314 -18.19 1.98 -16.84
C LEU A 314 -16.79 1.75 -17.41
N PHE A 315 -16.64 1.88 -18.73
CA PHE A 315 -15.38 1.61 -19.41
C PHE A 315 -14.87 2.85 -20.15
N ALA A 316 -13.73 3.37 -19.73
CA ALA A 316 -13.11 4.58 -20.29
C ALA A 316 -12.47 4.32 -21.65
N GLY A 317 -12.48 5.33 -22.51
CA GLY A 317 -11.81 5.27 -23.81
C GLY A 317 -10.29 5.11 -23.73
N ARG A 318 -9.68 5.58 -22.63
CA ARG A 318 -8.23 5.51 -22.35
C ARG A 318 -7.99 5.08 -20.90
N PRO A 319 -6.83 4.47 -20.59
CA PRO A 319 -6.44 4.18 -19.21
C PRO A 319 -6.41 5.43 -18.34
N VAL A 320 -6.80 5.29 -17.07
CA VAL A 320 -6.80 6.38 -16.09
C VAL A 320 -5.38 6.56 -15.53
N THR A 321 -4.58 7.37 -16.22
CA THR A 321 -3.17 7.65 -15.85
C THR A 321 -3.01 8.95 -15.06
N ARG A 322 -4.09 9.76 -14.95
CA ARG A 322 -4.16 11.01 -14.18
C ARG A 322 -5.45 11.02 -13.41
N ARG A 323 -5.51 11.81 -12.34
CA ARG A 323 -6.75 12.03 -11.58
C ARG A 323 -7.87 12.43 -12.54
N ARG A 324 -9.01 11.74 -12.43
CA ARG A 324 -10.19 11.95 -13.29
C ARG A 324 -11.41 12.30 -12.45
N VAL A 325 -12.07 13.37 -12.83
CA VAL A 325 -13.36 13.78 -12.23
C VAL A 325 -14.47 13.44 -13.22
N TYR A 326 -15.53 12.81 -12.73
CA TYR A 326 -16.71 12.51 -13.53
C TYR A 326 -17.95 12.39 -12.65
N GLN A 327 -19.09 12.75 -13.23
CA GLN A 327 -20.39 12.54 -12.63
C GLN A 327 -20.92 11.16 -13.03
N ALA A 328 -21.52 10.45 -12.09
CA ALA A 328 -22.18 9.16 -12.30
C ALA A 328 -23.60 9.22 -11.76
N ILE A 329 -24.48 8.50 -12.41
CA ILE A 329 -25.89 8.35 -12.03
C ILE A 329 -26.14 6.85 -11.87
N SER A 330 -26.60 6.42 -10.70
CA SER A 330 -26.83 5.01 -10.41
C SER A 330 -28.18 4.76 -9.78
N MET A 331 -28.76 3.61 -10.09
CA MET A 331 -29.93 3.09 -9.38
C MET A 331 -29.45 2.25 -8.20
N MET A 332 -30.00 2.55 -7.01
CA MET A 332 -29.66 1.85 -5.75
C MET A 332 -30.51 0.60 -5.53
N ASP A 333 -31.64 0.47 -6.24
CA ASP A 333 -32.49 -0.71 -6.14
C ASP A 333 -31.98 -1.84 -7.05
N THR A 334 -31.70 -2.98 -6.43
CA THR A 334 -31.13 -4.16 -7.10
C THR A 334 -32.14 -4.99 -7.87
N ALA A 335 -33.44 -4.70 -7.75
CA ALA A 335 -34.50 -5.43 -8.43
C ALA A 335 -34.75 -4.89 -9.85
N LEU A 336 -34.13 -5.50 -10.87
CA LEU A 336 -34.51 -5.25 -12.25
C LEU A 336 -35.87 -5.90 -12.52
N LYS A 337 -36.89 -5.06 -12.78
CA LYS A 337 -38.21 -5.50 -13.25
C LYS A 337 -38.24 -5.95 -14.74
N LYS A 338 -37.08 -6.01 -15.41
CA LYS A 338 -37.02 -6.34 -16.83
C LYS A 338 -36.64 -7.81 -16.99
N LYS A 339 -37.48 -8.59 -17.70
CA LYS A 339 -37.15 -9.96 -18.12
C LYS A 339 -35.91 -9.90 -19.03
N GLU A 340 -34.76 -10.19 -18.51
CA GLU A 340 -33.53 -10.44 -19.30
C GLU A 340 -33.55 -11.91 -19.79
N PRO A 341 -33.04 -12.20 -20.98
CA PRO A 341 -32.85 -13.58 -21.40
C PRO A 341 -31.89 -14.26 -20.42
N VAL A 342 -32.16 -15.52 -20.09
CA VAL A 342 -31.34 -16.32 -19.19
C VAL A 342 -29.95 -16.46 -19.81
N PRO A 343 -28.89 -15.94 -19.18
CA PRO A 343 -27.53 -16.08 -19.70
C PRO A 343 -27.06 -17.53 -19.59
N SER A 344 -26.10 -17.90 -20.40
CA SER A 344 -25.41 -19.19 -20.21
C SER A 344 -24.52 -19.17 -18.98
N PRO A 345 -24.43 -20.28 -18.23
CA PRO A 345 -23.44 -20.43 -17.16
C PRO A 345 -22.01 -20.25 -17.71
N VAL A 346 -21.11 -19.79 -16.86
CA VAL A 346 -19.69 -19.62 -17.20
C VAL A 346 -19.08 -21.00 -17.48
N ALA A 347 -18.36 -21.11 -18.60
CA ALA A 347 -17.63 -22.33 -18.93
C ALA A 347 -16.46 -22.53 -17.95
N LEU A 348 -16.50 -23.60 -17.17
CA LEU A 348 -15.54 -23.87 -16.09
C LEU A 348 -14.40 -24.84 -16.50
N GLY A 349 -14.41 -25.35 -17.75
CA GLY A 349 -13.55 -26.49 -18.12
C GLY A 349 -13.96 -27.79 -17.40
N THR A 350 -13.41 -28.94 -17.79
CA THR A 350 -13.82 -30.24 -17.23
C THR A 350 -12.97 -30.70 -16.06
N ASP A 351 -11.67 -30.41 -16.05
CA ASP A 351 -10.67 -31.11 -15.21
C ASP A 351 -10.16 -30.30 -14.01
N ASN A 352 -10.71 -29.10 -13.80
CA ASN A 352 -10.27 -28.24 -12.70
C ASN A 352 -11.23 -28.31 -11.49
N ASN A 353 -10.66 -28.23 -10.30
CA ASN A 353 -11.35 -28.20 -9.01
C ASN A 353 -12.40 -29.34 -8.85
N PRO A 354 -12.00 -30.63 -9.02
CA PRO A 354 -12.93 -31.75 -9.08
C PRO A 354 -13.64 -32.02 -7.74
N ASP A 355 -13.00 -31.78 -6.62
CA ASP A 355 -13.56 -32.03 -5.30
C ASP A 355 -14.70 -31.06 -4.99
N THR A 356 -14.52 -29.77 -5.28
CA THR A 356 -15.57 -28.76 -5.14
C THR A 356 -16.73 -29.01 -6.10
N ARG A 357 -16.47 -29.51 -7.32
CA ARG A 357 -17.54 -29.92 -8.25
C ARG A 357 -18.42 -31.01 -7.67
N SER A 358 -17.78 -32.06 -7.15
CA SER A 358 -18.47 -33.19 -6.52
C SER A 358 -19.27 -32.75 -5.31
N LEU A 359 -18.67 -31.90 -4.47
CA LEU A 359 -19.31 -31.32 -3.29
C LEU A 359 -20.54 -30.49 -3.68
N ALA A 360 -20.42 -29.56 -4.63
CA ALA A 360 -21.54 -28.72 -5.06
C ALA A 360 -22.72 -29.55 -5.55
N ARG A 361 -22.45 -30.58 -6.38
CA ARG A 361 -23.49 -31.50 -6.86
C ARG A 361 -24.14 -32.30 -5.74
N SER A 362 -23.37 -32.74 -4.76
CA SER A 362 -23.88 -33.50 -3.60
C SER A 362 -24.77 -32.65 -2.71
N LEU A 363 -24.35 -31.40 -2.44
CA LEU A 363 -25.12 -30.44 -1.63
C LEU A 363 -26.43 -30.03 -2.27
N ALA A 364 -26.49 -29.96 -3.60
CA ALA A 364 -27.67 -29.57 -4.37
C ALA A 364 -28.49 -30.77 -4.85
N LYS A 365 -28.21 -31.98 -4.38
CA LYS A 365 -28.94 -33.17 -4.79
C LYS A 365 -30.44 -33.06 -4.48
N GLY A 366 -31.28 -33.16 -5.51
CA GLY A 366 -32.72 -33.01 -5.39
C GLY A 366 -33.25 -31.61 -5.45
N LEU A 367 -32.39 -30.59 -5.48
CA LEU A 367 -32.81 -29.19 -5.64
C LEU A 367 -32.87 -28.81 -7.12
N SER A 368 -33.97 -28.22 -7.53
CA SER A 368 -34.17 -27.69 -8.89
C SER A 368 -34.12 -26.16 -8.94
N ASP A 369 -34.64 -25.50 -7.91
CA ASP A 369 -34.75 -24.05 -7.85
C ASP A 369 -33.36 -23.39 -7.66
N PRO A 370 -32.97 -22.39 -8.48
CA PRO A 370 -31.77 -21.63 -8.32
C PRO A 370 -31.62 -20.96 -6.94
N ARG A 371 -32.72 -20.54 -6.33
CA ARG A 371 -32.72 -19.92 -5.00
C ARG A 371 -32.34 -20.90 -3.91
N GLU A 372 -32.97 -22.09 -3.91
CA GLU A 372 -32.67 -23.14 -2.96
C GLU A 372 -31.21 -23.60 -3.07
N LYS A 373 -30.69 -23.72 -4.32
CA LYS A 373 -29.28 -24.04 -4.55
C LYS A 373 -28.35 -22.98 -3.94
N LEU A 374 -28.66 -21.69 -4.15
CA LEU A 374 -27.88 -20.58 -3.58
C LEU A 374 -27.89 -20.62 -2.05
N ASP A 375 -29.09 -20.72 -1.46
CA ASP A 375 -29.24 -20.73 0.00
C ASP A 375 -28.48 -21.93 0.62
N ARG A 376 -28.46 -23.08 -0.06
CA ARG A 376 -27.68 -24.24 0.38
C ARG A 376 -26.16 -24.04 0.31
N MET A 377 -25.66 -23.35 -0.72
CA MET A 377 -24.23 -23.01 -0.82
C MET A 377 -23.82 -21.99 0.25
N LEU A 378 -24.65 -21.00 0.54
CA LEU A 378 -24.40 -20.04 1.61
C LEU A 378 -24.43 -20.69 3.00
N ALA A 379 -25.39 -21.60 3.23
CA ALA A 379 -25.44 -22.40 4.46
C ALA A 379 -24.18 -23.25 4.66
N PHE A 380 -23.64 -23.82 3.58
CA PHE A 380 -22.39 -24.57 3.64
C PHE A 380 -21.22 -23.71 4.13
N PHE A 381 -21.04 -22.50 3.64
CA PHE A 381 -20.00 -21.59 4.16
C PHE A 381 -20.21 -21.24 5.63
N LYS A 382 -21.43 -20.97 6.05
CA LYS A 382 -21.80 -20.64 7.42
C LYS A 382 -21.53 -21.78 8.41
N GLU A 383 -21.88 -23.03 8.03
CA GLU A 383 -21.86 -24.19 8.91
C GLU A 383 -20.50 -24.87 9.04
N ASN A 384 -19.56 -24.60 8.14
CA ASN A 384 -18.29 -25.36 8.04
C ASN A 384 -17.05 -24.61 8.52
N HIS A 385 -17.20 -23.64 9.44
CA HIS A 385 -16.08 -22.94 10.10
C HIS A 385 -15.07 -22.31 9.14
N PHE A 386 -15.54 -21.64 8.11
CA PHE A 386 -14.70 -20.85 7.23
C PHE A 386 -14.18 -19.62 7.97
N THR A 387 -12.94 -19.24 7.73
CA THR A 387 -12.28 -18.12 8.40
C THR A 387 -11.92 -17.04 7.39
N TYR A 388 -12.38 -15.81 7.64
CA TYR A 388 -12.04 -14.64 6.85
C TYR A 388 -10.68 -14.08 7.28
N THR A 389 -9.68 -14.03 6.37
CA THR A 389 -8.32 -13.61 6.68
C THR A 389 -7.66 -12.84 5.55
N LEU A 390 -6.85 -11.84 5.92
CA LEU A 390 -6.01 -11.06 4.98
C LEU A 390 -4.74 -11.81 4.54
N THR A 391 -4.44 -12.95 5.15
CA THR A 391 -3.26 -13.77 4.85
C THR A 391 -3.66 -15.21 4.54
N PRO A 392 -4.46 -15.42 3.48
CA PRO A 392 -4.85 -16.77 3.11
C PRO A 392 -3.62 -17.60 2.70
N PRO A 393 -3.64 -18.92 2.92
CA PRO A 393 -2.62 -19.83 2.41
C PRO A 393 -2.48 -19.73 0.89
N LEU A 394 -1.27 -19.95 0.39
CA LEU A 394 -1.02 -19.92 -1.06
C LEU A 394 -1.78 -21.07 -1.75
N ALA A 395 -2.56 -20.70 -2.76
CA ALA A 395 -3.28 -21.67 -3.58
C ALA A 395 -2.31 -22.40 -4.54
N LYS A 396 -2.63 -23.66 -4.84
CA LYS A 396 -1.89 -24.53 -5.78
C LYS A 396 -2.63 -24.65 -7.12
N ALA A 397 -2.56 -25.81 -7.74
CA ALA A 397 -3.16 -26.08 -9.06
C ALA A 397 -4.71 -25.98 -9.07
N HIS A 398 -5.36 -26.32 -7.96
CA HIS A 398 -6.82 -26.29 -7.81
C HIS A 398 -7.22 -25.31 -6.70
N PRO A 399 -7.21 -24.01 -6.95
CA PRO A 399 -7.36 -23.00 -5.89
C PRO A 399 -8.73 -23.01 -5.21
N VAL A 400 -9.80 -23.42 -5.92
CA VAL A 400 -11.13 -23.51 -5.32
C VAL A 400 -11.21 -24.73 -4.39
N ASP A 401 -10.64 -25.88 -4.78
CA ASP A 401 -10.55 -27.05 -3.90
C ASP A 401 -9.67 -26.77 -2.68
N ASP A 402 -8.54 -26.10 -2.89
CA ASP A 402 -7.65 -25.73 -1.78
C ASP A 402 -8.38 -24.86 -0.75
N PHE A 403 -9.19 -23.90 -1.20
CA PHE A 403 -9.98 -23.06 -0.31
C PHE A 403 -11.18 -23.81 0.32
N VAL A 404 -12.03 -24.43 -0.49
CA VAL A 404 -13.33 -24.99 -0.05
C VAL A 404 -13.14 -26.28 0.78
N ILE A 405 -12.20 -27.13 0.38
CA ILE A 405 -12.04 -28.47 1.00
C ILE A 405 -10.96 -28.46 2.07
N LYS A 406 -9.77 -27.87 1.78
CA LYS A 406 -8.57 -28.06 2.60
C LYS A 406 -8.39 -26.97 3.65
N THR A 407 -8.31 -25.70 3.22
CA THR A 407 -7.86 -24.63 4.13
C THR A 407 -9.01 -23.95 4.84
N ARG A 408 -10.11 -23.70 4.17
CA ARG A 408 -11.27 -22.91 4.64
C ARG A 408 -10.90 -21.53 5.16
N GLN A 409 -9.74 -21.03 4.73
CA GLN A 409 -9.21 -19.72 5.09
C GLN A 409 -9.04 -18.89 3.82
N GLY A 410 -9.75 -17.75 3.75
CA GLY A 410 -9.77 -16.93 2.54
C GLY A 410 -10.16 -15.50 2.79
N TYR A 411 -10.01 -14.69 1.77
CA TYR A 411 -10.49 -13.31 1.71
C TYR A 411 -11.65 -13.22 0.72
N CYS A 412 -12.26 -12.04 0.50
CA CYS A 412 -13.47 -11.88 -0.32
C CYS A 412 -13.38 -12.55 -1.71
N GLU A 413 -12.23 -12.49 -2.38
CA GLU A 413 -12.03 -13.12 -3.69
C GLU A 413 -12.12 -14.65 -3.66
N HIS A 414 -11.74 -15.29 -2.56
CA HIS A 414 -11.85 -16.74 -2.40
C HIS A 414 -13.31 -17.16 -2.24
N TYR A 415 -14.05 -16.47 -1.38
CA TYR A 415 -15.47 -16.71 -1.16
C TYR A 415 -16.31 -16.44 -2.41
N ALA A 416 -16.09 -15.27 -3.03
CA ALA A 416 -16.82 -14.90 -4.24
C ALA A 416 -16.48 -15.84 -5.41
N GLY A 417 -15.20 -16.15 -5.63
CA GLY A 417 -14.79 -17.07 -6.68
C GLY A 417 -15.34 -18.48 -6.49
N ALA A 418 -15.31 -18.99 -5.24
CA ALA A 418 -15.84 -20.32 -4.92
C ALA A 418 -17.37 -20.39 -5.09
N LEU A 419 -18.13 -19.41 -4.58
CA LEU A 419 -19.58 -19.39 -4.74
C LEU A 419 -19.95 -19.30 -6.22
N ALA A 420 -19.35 -18.41 -7.00
CA ALA A 420 -19.60 -18.31 -8.43
C ALA A 420 -19.26 -19.62 -9.16
N PHE A 421 -18.15 -20.28 -8.80
CA PHE A 421 -17.78 -21.57 -9.34
C PHE A 421 -18.86 -22.65 -9.03
N MET A 422 -19.26 -22.79 -7.76
CA MET A 422 -20.24 -23.79 -7.33
C MET A 422 -21.61 -23.57 -8.01
N MET A 423 -22.08 -22.32 -8.14
CA MET A 423 -23.34 -22.02 -8.81
C MET A 423 -23.29 -22.39 -10.30
N ASN A 424 -22.19 -22.08 -11.00
CA ASN A 424 -22.03 -22.45 -12.41
C ASN A 424 -21.90 -23.99 -12.59
N VAL A 425 -21.31 -24.74 -11.66
CA VAL A 425 -21.32 -26.21 -11.64
C VAL A 425 -22.75 -26.76 -11.57
N LEU A 426 -23.66 -26.03 -10.91
CA LEU A 426 -25.08 -26.37 -10.76
C LEU A 426 -25.97 -25.84 -11.90
N ASN A 427 -25.36 -25.37 -13.00
CA ASN A 427 -26.02 -24.73 -14.13
C ASN A 427 -26.85 -23.49 -13.75
N VAL A 428 -26.48 -22.79 -12.69
CA VAL A 428 -27.03 -21.47 -12.32
C VAL A 428 -26.03 -20.42 -12.72
N PRO A 429 -26.34 -19.52 -13.66
CA PRO A 429 -25.38 -18.50 -14.10
C PRO A 429 -24.95 -17.61 -12.94
N ALA A 430 -23.66 -17.51 -12.72
CA ALA A 430 -23.07 -16.69 -11.69
C ALA A 430 -21.76 -16.08 -12.18
N ARG A 431 -21.48 -14.84 -11.78
CA ARG A 431 -20.29 -14.08 -12.14
C ARG A 431 -19.72 -13.37 -10.93
N VAL A 432 -18.43 -13.13 -10.93
CA VAL A 432 -17.79 -12.37 -9.85
C VAL A 432 -17.73 -10.90 -10.24
N VAL A 433 -18.01 -10.03 -9.29
CA VAL A 433 -17.89 -8.58 -9.45
C VAL A 433 -16.81 -8.10 -8.50
N GLY A 434 -15.88 -7.33 -9.02
CA GLY A 434 -14.85 -6.67 -8.26
C GLY A 434 -15.06 -5.16 -8.21
N GLY A 435 -14.76 -4.58 -7.06
CA GLY A 435 -14.93 -3.16 -6.81
C GLY A 435 -14.49 -2.77 -5.40
N TYR A 436 -15.25 -1.90 -4.77
CA TYR A 436 -15.02 -1.49 -3.38
C TYR A 436 -16.31 -1.59 -2.58
N LEU A 437 -16.19 -1.79 -1.26
CA LEU A 437 -17.32 -1.83 -0.34
C LEU A 437 -17.18 -0.76 0.73
N GLY A 438 -18.26 0.02 0.94
CA GLY A 438 -18.31 1.06 1.95
C GLY A 438 -17.56 2.33 1.58
N GLY A 439 -16.97 2.97 2.56
CA GLY A 439 -16.23 4.22 2.50
C GLY A 439 -16.32 4.98 3.81
N GLU A 440 -15.42 5.93 4.02
CA GLU A 440 -15.34 6.77 5.21
C GLU A 440 -15.95 8.14 4.91
N LEU A 441 -16.95 8.56 5.67
CA LEU A 441 -17.48 9.93 5.58
C LEU A 441 -16.40 10.90 6.08
N ASN A 442 -16.11 11.93 5.29
CA ASN A 442 -15.19 12.96 5.72
C ASN A 442 -15.91 13.90 6.71
N PRO A 443 -15.40 14.09 7.95
CA PRO A 443 -16.06 14.95 8.94
C PRO A 443 -16.00 16.45 8.64
N TYR A 444 -15.16 16.85 7.68
CA TYR A 444 -14.94 18.26 7.28
C TYR A 444 -15.51 18.61 5.90
N GLY A 445 -16.20 17.66 5.27
CA GLY A 445 -16.82 17.85 3.95
C GLY A 445 -17.80 16.71 3.68
N ASP A 446 -18.88 17.00 2.97
CA ASP A 446 -19.98 16.06 2.73
C ASP A 446 -19.67 15.02 1.64
N TYR A 447 -18.44 14.46 1.64
CA TYR A 447 -18.04 13.45 0.68
C TYR A 447 -17.54 12.17 1.35
N ILE A 448 -17.66 11.07 0.62
CA ILE A 448 -17.15 9.75 1.06
C ILE A 448 -15.78 9.51 0.46
N THR A 449 -14.81 9.12 1.29
CA THR A 449 -13.49 8.66 0.87
C THR A 449 -13.47 7.14 0.82
N VAL A 450 -13.16 6.58 -0.35
CA VAL A 450 -12.97 5.15 -0.55
C VAL A 450 -11.48 4.87 -0.72
N ARG A 451 -10.95 3.96 0.11
CA ARG A 451 -9.53 3.59 0.10
C ARG A 451 -9.29 2.31 -0.68
N GLN A 452 -8.05 2.06 -1.09
CA GLN A 452 -7.66 0.78 -1.68
C GLN A 452 -7.93 -0.39 -0.73
N SER A 453 -7.80 -0.17 0.58
CA SER A 453 -8.13 -1.16 1.62
C SER A 453 -9.61 -1.55 1.67
N SER A 454 -10.50 -0.80 1.03
CA SER A 454 -11.93 -1.13 0.87
C SER A 454 -12.20 -1.99 -0.37
N ALA A 455 -11.15 -2.46 -1.08
CA ALA A 455 -11.31 -3.34 -2.23
C ALA A 455 -12.05 -4.62 -1.84
N HIS A 456 -13.03 -5.00 -2.66
CA HIS A 456 -13.94 -6.09 -2.34
C HIS A 456 -14.40 -6.83 -3.59
N ALA A 457 -14.77 -8.10 -3.41
CA ALA A 457 -15.38 -8.93 -4.43
C ALA A 457 -16.66 -9.58 -3.90
N TRP A 458 -17.68 -9.61 -4.76
CA TRP A 458 -18.96 -10.26 -4.50
C TRP A 458 -19.41 -11.05 -5.71
N VAL A 459 -20.56 -11.73 -5.60
CA VAL A 459 -21.12 -12.55 -6.67
C VAL A 459 -22.42 -11.90 -7.16
N GLU A 460 -22.70 -12.00 -8.43
CA GLU A 460 -24.03 -11.85 -8.99
C GLU A 460 -24.52 -13.21 -9.50
N VAL A 461 -25.67 -13.64 -9.01
CA VAL A 461 -26.32 -14.88 -9.41
C VAL A 461 -27.59 -14.53 -10.19
N PHE A 462 -27.79 -15.20 -11.32
CA PHE A 462 -28.99 -14.95 -12.16
C PHE A 462 -30.19 -15.72 -11.61
N MET A 463 -31.23 -14.96 -11.28
CA MET A 463 -32.52 -15.51 -10.86
C MET A 463 -33.53 -15.27 -11.97
N PRO A 464 -34.29 -16.30 -12.42
CA PRO A 464 -35.22 -16.19 -13.58
C PRO A 464 -36.28 -15.12 -13.42
N ASP A 465 -36.71 -14.83 -12.19
CA ASP A 465 -37.73 -13.84 -11.84
C ASP A 465 -37.19 -12.43 -11.59
N LYS A 466 -35.89 -12.29 -11.26
CA LYS A 466 -35.29 -11.04 -10.80
C LYS A 466 -34.07 -10.57 -11.63
N GLY A 467 -33.59 -11.38 -12.57
CA GLY A 467 -32.33 -11.12 -13.27
C GLY A 467 -31.11 -11.32 -12.36
N TRP A 468 -30.08 -10.52 -12.57
CA TRP A 468 -28.87 -10.59 -11.76
C TRP A 468 -29.08 -10.05 -10.35
N VAL A 469 -28.89 -10.90 -9.34
CA VAL A 469 -29.04 -10.58 -7.91
C VAL A 469 -27.65 -10.58 -7.26
N ARG A 470 -27.31 -9.49 -6.56
CA ARG A 470 -26.08 -9.39 -5.78
C ARG A 470 -26.14 -10.30 -4.56
N VAL A 471 -25.07 -11.07 -4.36
CA VAL A 471 -24.87 -11.97 -3.24
C VAL A 471 -23.44 -11.79 -2.73
N ASP A 472 -23.30 -11.44 -1.47
CA ASP A 472 -21.99 -11.33 -0.83
C ASP A 472 -21.80 -12.49 0.17
N PRO A 473 -21.01 -13.52 -0.20
CA PRO A 473 -20.83 -14.68 0.67
C PRO A 473 -20.02 -14.36 1.94
N THR A 474 -19.38 -13.21 2.03
CA THR A 474 -18.61 -12.83 3.22
C THR A 474 -19.49 -12.34 4.36
N LEU A 475 -20.75 -12.02 4.08
CA LEU A 475 -21.71 -11.58 5.11
C LEU A 475 -22.28 -12.73 5.94
N VAL A 476 -22.05 -13.98 5.55
CA VAL A 476 -22.57 -15.17 6.27
C VAL A 476 -21.51 -15.91 7.10
N VAL A 477 -20.25 -15.44 7.08
CA VAL A 477 -19.09 -16.06 7.74
C VAL A 477 -18.60 -15.25 8.93
#